data_1923fc2519ac7594172a87cb4feb0d78
#
_entry.id   1923fc2519ac7594172a87cb4feb0d78
#
_cell.length_a   1.000
_cell.length_b   1.000
_cell.length_c   1.000
_cell.angle_alpha   90.00
_cell.angle_beta   90.00
_cell.angle_gamma   90.00
#
_symmetry.space_group_name_H-M   'P 1'
#
loop_
_entity.id
_entity.type
_entity.pdbx_description
1 polymer ?
#
loop_
_entity_poly.entity_id
_entity_poly.type
_entity_poly.pdbx_seq_one_letter_code
_entity_poly.pdbx_strand_id
1 'polypeptide(L)'
;MSHYTANLRDIEFCLFDLLKRDEILGKSIFKDIDRETAMGMLEEIKRLAENDLGDSLIESDRLGVEFNKETGDVKLPESFKKSYRAYMDN
;
A
#
# COMPACT_ATOMS: atom_id res chain seq x y z
N MET A 1 -7.19 10.67 -11.16
CA MET A 1 -7.07 11.11 -9.77
C MET A 1 -7.66 10.07 -8.84
N SER A 2 -6.93 9.69 -7.80
CA SER A 2 -7.36 8.66 -6.87
C SER A 2 -8.40 9.19 -5.87
N HIS A 3 -9.33 8.33 -5.48
CA HIS A 3 -10.27 8.61 -4.40
C HIS A 3 -9.68 8.30 -3.02
N TYR A 4 -8.51 7.69 -3.00
CA TYR A 4 -7.84 7.34 -1.76
C TYR A 4 -6.77 8.36 -1.42
N THR A 5 -6.77 8.80 -0.17
CA THR A 5 -5.77 9.73 0.35
C THR A 5 -5.25 9.20 1.67
N ALA A 6 -3.92 9.06 1.77
CA ALA A 6 -3.30 8.61 3.00
C ALA A 6 -2.81 9.81 3.81
N ASN A 7 -3.03 9.79 5.12
CA ASN A 7 -2.57 10.83 6.02
C ASN A 7 -1.31 10.39 6.75
N LEU A 8 -0.14 10.74 6.18
CA LEU A 8 1.15 10.37 6.78
C LEU A 8 1.39 11.04 8.13
N ARG A 9 0.82 12.21 8.35
CA ARG A 9 0.97 12.91 9.63
C ARG A 9 0.37 12.09 10.77
N ASP A 10 -0.79 11.50 10.55
CA ASP A 10 -1.43 10.64 11.54
C ASP A 10 -0.62 9.36 11.77
N ILE A 11 -0.08 8.78 10.70
CA ILE A 11 0.75 7.59 10.80
C ILE A 11 2.03 7.90 11.58
N GLU A 12 2.68 9.02 11.27
CA GLU A 12 3.87 9.48 11.98
C GLU A 12 3.57 9.68 13.47
N PHE A 13 2.46 10.33 13.79
CA PHE A 13 2.04 10.53 15.17
C PHE A 13 1.86 9.19 15.89
N CYS A 14 1.14 8.26 15.28
CA CYS A 14 0.89 6.97 15.90
C CYS A 14 2.17 6.18 16.14
N LEU A 15 3.05 6.14 15.14
CA LEU A 15 4.27 5.34 15.23
C LEU A 15 5.30 5.94 16.20
N PHE A 16 5.51 7.25 16.15
CA PHE A 16 6.64 7.87 16.85
C PHE A 16 6.24 8.64 18.09
N ASP A 17 5.13 9.35 18.06
CA ASP A 17 4.72 10.13 19.22
C ASP A 17 3.90 9.32 20.23
N LEU A 18 2.99 8.47 19.75
CA LEU A 18 2.14 7.66 20.62
C LEU A 18 2.81 6.34 21.03
N LEU A 19 3.24 5.55 20.04
CA LEU A 19 3.83 4.22 20.29
C LEU A 19 5.34 4.26 20.50
N LYS A 20 5.98 5.35 20.18
CA LYS A 20 7.42 5.58 20.37
C LYS A 20 8.28 4.48 19.75
N ARG A 21 7.92 4.07 18.54
CA ARG A 21 8.64 2.99 17.83
C ARG A 21 10.05 3.39 17.39
N ASP A 22 10.36 4.69 17.34
CA ASP A 22 11.71 5.15 17.06
C ASP A 22 12.73 4.66 18.10
N GLU A 23 12.28 4.27 19.29
CA GLU A 23 13.15 3.72 20.33
C GLU A 23 13.76 2.37 19.94
N ILE A 24 13.09 1.61 19.06
CA ILE A 24 13.59 0.32 18.60
C ILE A 24 14.30 0.39 17.25
N LEU A 25 14.13 1.48 16.50
CA LEU A 25 14.81 1.67 15.22
C LEU A 25 16.30 1.91 15.45
N GLY A 26 17.11 1.39 14.54
CA GLY A 26 18.55 1.46 14.66
C GLY A 26 19.15 0.44 15.62
N LYS A 27 18.33 -0.47 16.15
CA LYS A 27 18.75 -1.47 17.12
C LYS A 27 18.31 -2.85 16.69
N SER A 28 19.10 -3.89 17.07
CA SER A 28 18.78 -5.30 16.82
C SER A 28 18.47 -5.54 15.34
N ILE A 29 17.33 -6.17 15.04
CA ILE A 29 16.92 -6.48 13.66
C ILE A 29 16.62 -5.22 12.83
N PHE A 30 16.40 -4.07 13.48
CA PHE A 30 16.11 -2.80 12.81
C PHE A 30 17.32 -1.87 12.76
N LYS A 31 18.52 -2.41 12.89
CA LYS A 31 19.75 -1.60 12.97
C LYS A 31 20.01 -0.71 11.75
N ASP A 32 19.50 -1.10 10.59
CA ASP A 32 19.68 -0.37 9.33
C ASP A 32 18.54 0.58 9.01
N ILE A 33 17.57 0.72 9.91
CA ILE A 33 16.39 1.55 9.71
C ILE A 33 16.32 2.60 10.81
N ASP A 34 16.33 3.88 10.42
CA ASP A 34 16.08 4.98 11.33
C ASP A 34 14.71 5.62 11.04
N ARG A 35 14.34 6.64 11.81
CA ARG A 35 13.07 7.34 11.63
C ARG A 35 12.93 7.94 10.24
N GLU A 36 13.99 8.58 9.76
CA GLU A 36 13.99 9.22 8.45
C GLU A 36 13.79 8.20 7.33
N THR A 37 14.50 7.07 7.40
CA THR A 37 14.35 5.98 6.44
C THR A 37 12.94 5.41 6.47
N ALA A 38 12.39 5.19 7.66
CA ALA A 38 11.03 4.69 7.83
C ALA A 38 9.99 5.64 7.21
N MET A 39 10.15 6.94 7.43
CA MET A 39 9.25 7.92 6.84
C MET A 39 9.35 7.97 5.32
N GLY A 40 10.57 7.84 4.79
CA GLY A 40 10.77 7.74 3.34
C GLY A 40 10.07 6.54 2.73
N MET A 41 10.13 5.39 3.40
CA MET A 41 9.43 4.20 2.95
C MET A 41 7.91 4.39 2.98
N LEU A 42 7.39 5.05 4.02
CA LEU A 42 5.97 5.35 4.13
C LEU A 42 5.50 6.29 3.03
N GLU A 43 6.31 7.26 2.63
CA GLU A 43 5.98 8.17 1.54
C GLU A 43 5.88 7.42 0.20
N GLU A 44 6.77 6.45 -0.04
CA GLU A 44 6.69 5.61 -1.23
C GLU A 44 5.43 4.75 -1.23
N ILE A 45 5.10 4.15 -0.09
CA ILE A 45 3.88 3.36 0.05
C ILE A 45 2.64 4.24 -0.14
N LYS A 46 2.66 5.45 0.41
CA LYS A 46 1.57 6.41 0.20
C LYS A 46 1.37 6.71 -1.28
N ARG A 47 2.45 6.97 -2.00
CA ARG A 47 2.38 7.27 -3.42
C ARG A 47 1.79 6.08 -4.20
N LEU A 48 2.25 4.87 -3.89
CA LEU A 48 1.72 3.65 -4.49
C LEU A 48 0.22 3.51 -4.20
N ALA A 49 -0.19 3.71 -2.94
CA ALA A 49 -1.58 3.55 -2.53
C ALA A 49 -2.50 4.57 -3.20
N GLU A 50 -2.08 5.83 -3.26
CA GLU A 50 -2.91 6.89 -3.80
C GLU A 50 -3.02 6.84 -5.32
N ASN A 51 -1.99 6.35 -6.00
CA ASN A 51 -1.96 6.30 -7.47
C ASN A 51 -2.33 4.92 -7.98
N ASP A 52 -1.39 3.99 -7.94
CA ASP A 52 -1.58 2.69 -8.60
C ASP A 52 -2.67 1.84 -7.94
N LEU A 53 -2.66 1.73 -6.62
CA LEU A 53 -3.65 0.93 -5.92
C LEU A 53 -5.00 1.65 -5.86
N GLY A 54 -4.99 2.96 -5.66
CA GLY A 54 -6.21 3.76 -5.62
C GLY A 54 -6.96 3.75 -6.94
N ASP A 55 -6.23 3.76 -8.06
CA ASP A 55 -6.84 3.76 -9.39
C ASP A 55 -7.64 2.51 -9.69
N SER A 56 -7.30 1.38 -9.06
CA SER A 56 -8.02 0.13 -9.27
C SER A 56 -9.30 0.01 -8.44
N LEU A 57 -9.50 0.90 -7.45
CA LEU A 57 -10.58 0.77 -6.48
C LEU A 57 -11.97 0.77 -7.14
N ILE A 58 -12.26 1.78 -7.95
CA ILE A 58 -13.58 1.93 -8.57
C ILE A 58 -13.84 0.83 -9.58
N GLU A 59 -12.88 0.55 -10.46
CA GLU A 59 -13.03 -0.50 -11.46
C GLU A 59 -13.21 -1.87 -10.82
N SER A 60 -12.37 -2.18 -9.81
CA SER A 60 -12.44 -3.47 -9.12
C SER A 60 -13.79 -3.65 -8.42
N ASP A 61 -14.31 -2.59 -7.82
CA ASP A 61 -15.58 -2.63 -7.12
C ASP A 61 -16.77 -2.77 -8.09
N ARG A 62 -16.76 -2.02 -9.19
CA ARG A 62 -17.86 -2.02 -10.15
C ARG A 62 -17.91 -3.23 -11.04
N LEU A 63 -16.76 -3.66 -11.55
CA LEU A 63 -16.70 -4.83 -12.43
C LEU A 63 -16.71 -6.14 -11.67
N GLY A 64 -16.08 -6.15 -10.49
CA GLY A 64 -15.94 -7.35 -9.70
C GLY A 64 -15.11 -8.42 -10.40
N VAL A 65 -15.26 -9.65 -9.97
CA VAL A 65 -14.57 -10.79 -10.56
C VAL A 65 -15.58 -11.63 -11.35
N GLU A 66 -15.12 -12.23 -12.44
CA GLU A 66 -15.93 -13.14 -13.24
C GLU A 66 -15.48 -14.57 -12.99
N PHE A 67 -16.41 -15.43 -12.63
CA PHE A 67 -16.14 -16.84 -12.41
C PHE A 67 -16.69 -17.67 -13.57
N ASN A 68 -15.83 -18.48 -14.17
CA ASN A 68 -16.24 -19.39 -15.23
C ASN A 68 -16.52 -20.76 -14.62
N LYS A 69 -17.80 -21.15 -14.56
CA LYS A 69 -18.23 -22.39 -13.93
C LYS A 69 -17.73 -23.63 -14.68
N GLU A 70 -17.49 -23.52 -15.97
CA GLU A 70 -17.06 -24.65 -16.80
C GLU A 70 -15.58 -24.96 -16.61
N THR A 71 -14.74 -23.92 -16.51
CA THR A 71 -13.29 -24.09 -16.39
C THR A 71 -12.79 -23.92 -14.96
N GLY A 72 -13.58 -23.29 -14.08
CA GLY A 72 -13.18 -22.96 -12.73
C GLY A 72 -12.31 -21.72 -12.65
N ASP A 73 -12.10 -21.02 -13.78
CA ASP A 73 -11.25 -19.84 -13.81
C ASP A 73 -11.94 -18.61 -13.22
N VAL A 74 -11.13 -17.72 -12.64
CA VAL A 74 -11.60 -16.43 -12.12
C VAL A 74 -10.91 -15.33 -12.92
N LYS A 75 -11.70 -14.42 -13.49
CA LYS A 75 -11.16 -13.28 -14.24
C LYS A 75 -11.20 -12.05 -13.38
N LEU A 76 -10.06 -11.40 -13.25
CA LEU A 76 -9.90 -10.16 -12.49
C LEU A 76 -9.90 -8.94 -13.42
N PRO A 77 -10.34 -7.75 -12.95
CA PRO A 77 -10.20 -6.53 -13.73
C PRO A 77 -8.74 -6.24 -14.06
N GLU A 78 -8.50 -5.63 -15.22
CA GLU A 78 -7.14 -5.30 -15.64
C GLU A 78 -6.46 -4.31 -14.70
N SER A 79 -7.21 -3.36 -14.15
CA SER A 79 -6.67 -2.41 -13.19
C SER A 79 -6.17 -3.11 -11.92
N PHE A 80 -6.83 -4.18 -11.52
CA PHE A 80 -6.40 -4.98 -10.36
C PHE A 80 -5.05 -5.65 -10.62
N LYS A 81 -4.87 -6.22 -11.82
CA LYS A 81 -3.60 -6.84 -12.21
C LYS A 81 -2.48 -5.81 -12.26
N LYS A 82 -2.78 -4.62 -12.74
CA LYS A 82 -1.83 -3.51 -12.81
C LYS A 82 -1.41 -3.07 -11.41
N SER A 83 -2.35 -2.98 -10.49
CA SER A 83 -2.07 -2.64 -9.09
C SER A 83 -1.17 -3.69 -8.44
N TYR A 84 -1.45 -4.96 -8.67
CA TYR A 84 -0.64 -6.04 -8.13
C TYR A 84 0.82 -5.95 -8.62
N ARG A 85 1.00 -5.70 -9.92
CA ARG A 85 2.35 -5.54 -10.47
C ARG A 85 3.07 -4.33 -9.87
N ALA A 86 2.37 -3.21 -9.74
CA ALA A 86 2.95 -2.01 -9.16
C ALA A 86 3.43 -2.27 -7.72
N TYR A 87 2.64 -3.01 -6.96
CA TYR A 87 3.01 -3.38 -5.59
C TYR A 87 4.24 -4.29 -5.58
N MET A 88 4.28 -5.29 -6.45
CA MET A 88 5.38 -6.26 -6.48
C MET A 88 6.68 -5.64 -7.00
N ASP A 89 6.60 -4.66 -7.90
CA ASP A 89 7.77 -4.01 -8.49
C ASP A 89 8.36 -2.92 -7.60
N ASN A 90 7.65 -2.53 -6.56
CA ASN A 90 8.05 -1.39 -5.72
C ASN A 90 8.87 -1.77 -4.46
#